data_5145dbc60b2207f058b7daf8e690ee6d
#
_entry.id   5145dbc60b2207f058b7daf8e690ee6d
#
_cell.length_a   1.000
_cell.length_b   1.000
_cell.length_c   1.000
_cell.angle_alpha   90.00
_cell.angle_beta   90.00
_cell.angle_gamma   90.00
#
_symmetry.space_group_name_H-M   'P 1'
#
loop_
_entity.id
_entity.type
_entity.pdbx_description
1 polymer ?
#
loop_
_entity_poly.entity_id
_entity_poly.type
_entity_poly.pdbx_seq_one_letter_code
_entity_poly.pdbx_strand_id
1 'polypeptide(L)'
;MGTWEHLLISSESHFVYFLILNYYGSMTSINDLQNDPKNARKRTDRSAKLIKQSLEQYGAARSIVIDENNRILAGNGTIAGAKAAGIKNLKIIESNGDEIIAVKRTGLSEEEKVGLAIADNRTGDLSEWDIDMLEQLSEEHDLNDFFDKKELDDILSKKEIIPTEGLTDPDDVPETPEEPITIFGDIWQLGNHKLLCGDSTDQNQLQPLMQDELANLWLTDPPYNVDLGNETPEQAKKRNRRTDGKIIKNDSMADLDFRHFLSSAYCVAHHYLKEGASFYIWHADSEGYNFRGAAKDADLQVRQCLIWVKSSLVMGRQDYHWQHEPCLYGWKKGASHFWNADRKQSTVLNFEKPSTNKEHPTMKPVDLIQYQITNSTKQGDIILDTFGGSGTTLIAAERIQRQARLVELDPKYCDVIVKRWEDFTGNKAKRVSSS
;
A
#
# COMPACT_ATOMS: atom_id res chain seq x y z
N MET A 1 -27.04 -32.35 85.29
CA MET A 1 -25.68 -32.83 85.03
C MET A 1 -25.63 -33.12 83.53
N GLY A 2 -25.15 -32.24 82.76
CA GLY A 2 -25.05 -32.38 81.31
C GLY A 2 -23.61 -32.08 80.88
N THR A 3 -23.01 -33.06 80.26
CA THR A 3 -21.63 -33.02 79.76
C THR A 3 -21.62 -32.40 78.38
N TRP A 4 -20.75 -31.40 78.24
CA TRP A 4 -20.44 -30.79 76.99
C TRP A 4 -19.43 -31.68 76.22
N GLU A 5 -19.82 -32.23 75.08
CA GLU A 5 -18.85 -32.80 74.13
C GLU A 5 -18.37 -31.70 73.18
N HIS A 6 -17.09 -31.34 73.32
CA HIS A 6 -16.34 -30.55 72.34
C HIS A 6 -16.07 -31.38 71.11
N LEU A 7 -16.70 -31.01 69.99
CA LEU A 7 -16.28 -31.49 68.68
C LEU A 7 -14.93 -30.81 68.33
N LEU A 8 -13.83 -31.52 68.46
CA LEU A 8 -12.56 -31.25 67.91
C LEU A 8 -12.63 -31.50 66.38
N ILE A 9 -12.91 -30.50 65.60
CA ILE A 9 -12.67 -30.55 64.12
C ILE A 9 -11.16 -30.57 63.97
N SER A 10 -10.62 -31.74 63.62
CA SER A 10 -9.20 -31.98 63.50
C SER A 10 -8.57 -31.08 62.38
N SER A 11 -7.37 -30.60 62.66
CA SER A 11 -6.56 -29.84 61.69
C SER A 11 -6.34 -30.57 60.35
N GLU A 12 -6.53 -31.87 60.31
CA GLU A 12 -6.42 -32.68 59.09
C GLU A 12 -7.56 -32.41 58.08
N SER A 13 -8.81 -32.13 58.58
CA SER A 13 -9.90 -31.79 57.65
C SER A 13 -9.69 -30.46 56.93
N HIS A 14 -9.05 -29.49 57.56
CA HIS A 14 -8.71 -28.22 56.90
C HIS A 14 -7.58 -28.40 55.88
N PHE A 15 -6.60 -29.24 56.18
CA PHE A 15 -5.49 -29.53 55.27
C PHE A 15 -5.95 -30.36 54.07
N VAL A 16 -6.84 -31.31 54.24
CA VAL A 16 -7.48 -32.08 53.15
C VAL A 16 -8.37 -31.17 52.29
N TYR A 17 -9.12 -30.25 52.90
CA TYR A 17 -9.94 -29.27 52.16
C TYR A 17 -9.10 -28.28 51.39
N PHE A 18 -7.98 -27.83 51.94
CA PHE A 18 -7.00 -26.97 51.31
C PHE A 18 -6.26 -27.67 50.14
N LEU A 19 -5.91 -28.94 50.30
CA LEU A 19 -5.34 -29.81 49.26
C LEU A 19 -6.37 -30.10 48.15
N ILE A 20 -7.64 -30.31 48.48
CA ILE A 20 -8.72 -30.55 47.52
C ILE A 20 -8.99 -29.28 46.70
N LEU A 21 -9.03 -28.09 47.32
CA LEU A 21 -9.23 -26.81 46.63
C LEU A 21 -8.05 -26.49 45.69
N ASN A 22 -6.81 -26.75 46.12
CA ASN A 22 -5.64 -26.55 45.24
C ASN A 22 -5.53 -27.64 44.14
N TYR A 23 -6.09 -28.86 44.35
CA TYR A 23 -6.08 -29.91 43.33
C TYR A 23 -7.19 -29.74 42.28
N TYR A 24 -8.32 -29.10 42.65
CA TYR A 24 -9.46 -28.93 41.73
C TYR A 24 -9.51 -27.57 41.02
N GLY A 25 -8.69 -26.57 41.40
CA GLY A 25 -8.76 -25.22 40.89
C GLY A 25 -10.12 -24.54 41.13
N SER A 26 -10.18 -23.24 41.26
CA SER A 26 -11.45 -22.54 41.39
C SER A 26 -12.26 -22.66 40.09
N MET A 27 -13.49 -23.19 40.15
CA MET A 27 -14.40 -23.17 39.00
C MET A 27 -15.06 -21.80 38.95
N THR A 28 -14.69 -21.03 37.89
CA THR A 28 -15.25 -19.71 37.59
C THR A 28 -16.02 -19.75 36.28
N SER A 29 -16.82 -18.74 36.03
CA SER A 29 -17.54 -18.59 34.77
C SER A 29 -16.64 -18.00 33.67
N ILE A 30 -16.75 -18.52 32.46
CA ILE A 30 -16.11 -17.94 31.27
C ILE A 30 -16.51 -16.47 31.03
N ASN A 31 -17.64 -16.04 31.65
CA ASN A 31 -18.12 -14.65 31.52
C ASN A 31 -17.36 -13.67 32.43
N ASP A 32 -16.59 -14.16 33.38
CA ASP A 32 -15.80 -13.34 34.30
C ASP A 32 -14.47 -12.90 33.66
N LEU A 33 -14.16 -13.44 32.47
CA LEU A 33 -12.98 -13.09 31.73
C LEU A 33 -13.14 -11.79 30.90
N GLN A 34 -12.10 -10.96 30.92
CA GLN A 34 -12.02 -9.72 30.16
C GLN A 34 -11.18 -9.93 28.89
N ASN A 35 -11.67 -9.42 27.77
CA ASN A 35 -10.88 -9.41 26.52
C ASN A 35 -9.69 -8.46 26.65
N ASP A 36 -8.57 -8.80 26.02
CA ASP A 36 -7.45 -7.88 25.89
C ASP A 36 -7.80 -6.77 24.89
N PRO A 37 -7.84 -5.48 25.32
CA PRO A 37 -8.10 -4.37 24.42
C PRO A 37 -6.96 -4.13 23.42
N LYS A 38 -5.75 -4.62 23.71
CA LYS A 38 -4.55 -4.51 22.84
C LYS A 38 -4.29 -5.79 22.03
N ASN A 39 -5.32 -6.60 21.79
CA ASN A 39 -5.16 -7.81 21.00
C ASN A 39 -4.88 -7.49 19.53
N ALA A 40 -3.62 -7.68 19.09
CA ALA A 40 -3.16 -7.42 17.73
C ALA A 40 -3.58 -8.49 16.69
N ARG A 41 -4.47 -9.43 17.02
CA ARG A 41 -4.98 -10.43 16.08
C ARG A 41 -6.46 -10.20 15.76
N LYS A 42 -6.75 -9.96 14.48
CA LYS A 42 -8.11 -9.96 13.90
C LYS A 42 -8.51 -11.37 13.47
N ARG A 43 -9.78 -11.67 13.58
CA ARG A 43 -10.34 -12.95 13.11
C ARG A 43 -11.18 -12.74 11.89
N THR A 44 -10.94 -13.61 10.91
CA THR A 44 -11.85 -13.78 9.80
C THR A 44 -13.10 -14.55 10.25
N ASP A 45 -14.24 -14.31 9.61
CA ASP A 45 -15.48 -15.06 9.85
C ASP A 45 -15.26 -16.57 9.72
N ARG A 46 -14.39 -16.98 8.79
CA ARG A 46 -14.01 -18.38 8.58
C ARG A 46 -13.28 -18.96 9.79
N SER A 47 -12.33 -18.22 10.38
CA SER A 47 -11.63 -18.63 11.60
C SER A 47 -12.58 -18.75 12.78
N ALA A 48 -13.46 -17.76 13.00
CA ALA A 48 -14.46 -17.79 14.07
C ALA A 48 -15.40 -18.99 13.95
N LYS A 49 -15.89 -19.28 12.75
CA LYS A 49 -16.75 -20.44 12.45
C LYS A 49 -16.05 -21.77 12.74
N LEU A 50 -14.78 -21.91 12.32
CA LEU A 50 -14.00 -23.14 12.52
C LEU A 50 -13.73 -23.39 14.01
N ILE A 51 -13.38 -22.35 14.78
CA ILE A 51 -13.18 -22.46 16.22
C ILE A 51 -14.47 -22.95 16.91
N LYS A 52 -15.61 -22.33 16.59
CA LYS A 52 -16.91 -22.73 17.12
C LYS A 52 -17.21 -24.20 16.82
N GLN A 53 -17.10 -24.60 15.55
CA GLN A 53 -17.33 -25.99 15.12
C GLN A 53 -16.41 -27.00 15.83
N SER A 54 -15.12 -26.65 15.94
CA SER A 54 -14.16 -27.50 16.65
C SER A 54 -14.54 -27.69 18.12
N LEU A 55 -14.97 -26.62 18.79
CA LEU A 55 -15.41 -26.68 20.21
C LEU A 55 -16.74 -27.44 20.37
N GLU A 56 -17.68 -27.34 19.45
CA GLU A 56 -18.93 -28.09 19.44
C GLU A 56 -18.68 -29.59 19.21
N GLN A 57 -17.77 -29.94 18.32
CA GLN A 57 -17.52 -31.33 17.92
C GLN A 57 -16.56 -32.04 18.86
N TYR A 58 -15.48 -31.41 19.29
CA TYR A 58 -14.40 -32.04 20.06
C TYR A 58 -14.34 -31.56 21.51
N GLY A 59 -15.08 -30.49 21.86
CA GLY A 59 -15.02 -29.83 23.16
C GLY A 59 -13.75 -29.01 23.36
N ALA A 60 -13.62 -28.38 24.53
CA ALA A 60 -12.44 -27.60 24.88
C ALA A 60 -11.21 -28.51 25.11
N ALA A 61 -10.19 -28.34 24.32
CA ALA A 61 -8.93 -29.09 24.40
C ALA A 61 -7.70 -28.19 24.52
N ARG A 62 -7.85 -26.87 24.35
CA ARG A 62 -6.78 -25.89 24.43
C ARG A 62 -6.90 -25.03 25.66
N SER A 63 -5.78 -24.76 26.34
CA SER A 63 -5.71 -23.79 27.42
C SER A 63 -5.63 -22.35 26.87
N ILE A 64 -5.96 -21.41 27.73
CA ILE A 64 -5.77 -19.97 27.54
C ILE A 64 -4.82 -19.44 28.60
N VAL A 65 -4.27 -18.25 28.42
CA VAL A 65 -3.48 -17.57 29.44
C VAL A 65 -4.21 -16.29 29.83
N ILE A 66 -4.30 -16.05 31.14
CA ILE A 66 -4.91 -14.86 31.73
C ILE A 66 -3.95 -14.26 32.76
N ASP A 67 -4.11 -12.96 33.02
CA ASP A 67 -3.41 -12.27 34.09
C ASP A 67 -4.17 -12.38 35.45
N GLU A 68 -3.62 -11.77 36.46
CA GLU A 68 -4.19 -11.71 37.82
C GLU A 68 -5.53 -10.95 37.90
N ASN A 69 -5.87 -10.17 36.86
CA ASN A 69 -7.13 -9.43 36.74
C ASN A 69 -8.15 -10.13 35.84
N ASN A 70 -7.92 -11.40 35.48
CA ASN A 70 -8.73 -12.18 34.55
C ASN A 70 -8.77 -11.63 33.13
N ARG A 71 -7.78 -10.81 32.71
CA ARG A 71 -7.63 -10.37 31.34
C ARG A 71 -6.95 -11.43 30.50
N ILE A 72 -7.49 -11.71 29.32
CA ILE A 72 -7.01 -12.77 28.44
C ILE A 72 -5.76 -12.28 27.70
N LEU A 73 -4.59 -12.79 28.07
CA LEU A 73 -3.31 -12.53 27.39
C LEU A 73 -3.17 -13.37 26.10
N ALA A 74 -3.63 -14.63 26.14
CA ALA A 74 -3.65 -15.51 24.97
C ALA A 74 -4.92 -16.36 24.94
N GLY A 75 -5.54 -16.52 23.76
CA GLY A 75 -6.73 -17.33 23.58
C GLY A 75 -8.06 -16.57 23.48
N ASN A 76 -8.05 -15.26 23.18
CA ASN A 76 -9.27 -14.48 22.95
C ASN A 76 -10.27 -15.18 22.02
N GLY A 77 -9.76 -15.93 21.00
CA GLY A 77 -10.56 -16.67 20.09
C GLY A 77 -11.20 -17.92 20.64
N THR A 78 -10.46 -18.59 21.42
CA THR A 78 -10.96 -19.78 22.08
C THR A 78 -12.12 -19.40 22.99
N ILE A 79 -12.01 -18.29 23.74
CA ILE A 79 -13.07 -17.81 24.62
C ILE A 79 -14.30 -17.32 23.82
N ALA A 80 -14.11 -16.55 22.74
CA ALA A 80 -15.23 -16.13 21.89
C ALA A 80 -15.96 -17.33 21.26
N GLY A 81 -15.20 -18.31 20.74
CA GLY A 81 -15.76 -19.56 20.22
C GLY A 81 -16.46 -20.39 21.27
N ALA A 82 -15.88 -20.49 22.50
CA ALA A 82 -16.46 -21.22 23.61
C ALA A 82 -17.80 -20.60 24.07
N LYS A 83 -17.88 -19.28 24.17
CA LYS A 83 -19.15 -18.56 24.44
C LYS A 83 -20.20 -18.88 23.35
N ALA A 84 -19.78 -18.84 22.07
CA ALA A 84 -20.65 -19.15 20.93
C ALA A 84 -21.07 -20.63 20.86
N ALA A 85 -20.27 -21.56 21.38
CA ALA A 85 -20.55 -22.97 21.50
C ALA A 85 -21.32 -23.34 22.82
N GLY A 86 -21.64 -22.36 23.65
CA GLY A 86 -22.40 -22.56 24.88
C GLY A 86 -21.60 -23.17 26.06
N ILE A 87 -20.28 -23.18 26.00
CA ILE A 87 -19.39 -23.60 27.09
C ILE A 87 -19.41 -22.51 28.16
N LYS A 88 -19.71 -22.88 29.42
CA LYS A 88 -19.85 -21.92 30.53
C LYS A 88 -18.80 -22.08 31.63
N ASN A 89 -18.28 -23.29 31.80
CA ASN A 89 -17.37 -23.60 32.88
C ASN A 89 -15.94 -23.31 32.52
N LEU A 90 -15.21 -22.69 33.45
CA LEU A 90 -13.79 -22.40 33.38
C LEU A 90 -13.07 -23.02 34.55
N LYS A 91 -11.93 -23.67 34.30
CA LYS A 91 -11.03 -24.12 35.36
C LYS A 91 -9.77 -23.30 35.30
N ILE A 92 -9.43 -22.57 36.36
CA ILE A 92 -8.21 -21.78 36.47
C ILE A 92 -7.17 -22.60 37.25
N ILE A 93 -5.95 -22.62 36.73
CA ILE A 93 -4.77 -23.21 37.37
C ILE A 93 -3.73 -22.09 37.45
N GLU A 94 -3.29 -21.76 38.66
CA GLU A 94 -2.21 -20.82 38.87
C GLU A 94 -0.87 -21.54 38.62
N SER A 95 0.02 -20.89 37.85
CA SER A 95 1.34 -21.39 37.53
C SER A 95 2.34 -20.26 37.59
N ASN A 96 3.55 -20.53 38.07
CA ASN A 96 4.69 -19.62 38.08
C ASN A 96 5.50 -19.68 36.78
N GLY A 97 5.10 -20.51 35.81
CA GLY A 97 5.78 -20.69 34.53
C GLY A 97 6.88 -21.75 34.50
N ASP A 98 7.14 -22.43 35.62
CA ASP A 98 8.19 -23.47 35.70
C ASP A 98 7.71 -24.85 35.21
N GLU A 99 6.41 -24.96 34.88
CA GLU A 99 5.80 -26.21 34.43
C GLU A 99 4.90 -26.02 33.21
N ILE A 100 4.80 -27.07 32.38
CA ILE A 100 3.88 -27.10 31.24
C ILE A 100 2.56 -27.73 31.69
N ILE A 101 1.44 -27.02 31.51
CA ILE A 101 0.10 -27.51 31.80
C ILE A 101 -0.45 -28.20 30.55
N ALA A 102 -0.65 -29.51 30.64
CA ALA A 102 -1.22 -30.32 29.57
C ALA A 102 -2.69 -30.65 29.81
N VAL A 103 -3.54 -30.41 28.83
CA VAL A 103 -4.93 -30.81 28.81
C VAL A 103 -5.02 -32.25 28.25
N LYS A 104 -5.22 -33.25 29.11
CA LYS A 104 -5.39 -34.63 28.68
C LYS A 104 -6.83 -34.91 28.31
N ARG A 105 -7.09 -35.24 27.06
CA ARG A 105 -8.41 -35.66 26.55
C ARG A 105 -8.47 -37.17 26.46
N THR A 106 -9.53 -37.74 26.99
CA THR A 106 -9.80 -39.20 26.96
C THR A 106 -11.12 -39.46 26.24
N GLY A 107 -11.26 -40.63 25.61
CA GLY A 107 -12.50 -41.07 24.96
C GLY A 107 -12.67 -40.57 23.52
N LEU A 108 -11.66 -39.90 22.92
CA LEU A 108 -11.68 -39.50 21.51
C LEU A 108 -11.30 -40.69 20.60
N SER A 109 -12.02 -40.90 19.52
CA SER A 109 -11.65 -41.81 18.44
C SER A 109 -10.39 -41.32 17.72
N GLU A 110 -9.76 -42.16 16.91
CA GLU A 110 -8.58 -41.77 16.12
C GLU A 110 -8.93 -40.64 15.11
N GLU A 111 -10.12 -40.69 14.50
CA GLU A 111 -10.61 -39.65 13.60
C GLU A 111 -10.79 -38.30 14.32
N GLU A 112 -11.34 -38.30 15.51
CA GLU A 112 -11.52 -37.09 16.33
C GLU A 112 -10.19 -36.51 16.79
N LYS A 113 -9.19 -37.35 17.11
CA LYS A 113 -7.83 -36.89 17.44
C LYS A 113 -7.18 -36.17 16.28
N VAL A 114 -7.27 -36.75 15.07
CA VAL A 114 -6.75 -36.12 13.82
C VAL A 114 -7.50 -34.81 13.53
N GLY A 115 -8.84 -34.82 13.61
CA GLY A 115 -9.67 -33.66 13.39
C GLY A 115 -9.34 -32.51 14.36
N LEU A 116 -9.17 -32.82 15.65
CA LEU A 116 -8.79 -31.85 16.67
C LEU A 116 -7.40 -31.25 16.40
N ALA A 117 -6.41 -32.06 16.08
CA ALA A 117 -5.05 -31.60 15.78
C ALA A 117 -5.02 -30.68 14.54
N ILE A 118 -5.74 -31.04 13.47
CA ILE A 118 -5.85 -30.19 12.27
C ILE A 118 -6.57 -28.88 12.58
N ALA A 119 -7.70 -28.92 13.31
CA ALA A 119 -8.46 -27.72 13.65
C ALA A 119 -7.64 -26.75 14.52
N ASP A 120 -6.87 -27.26 15.48
CA ASP A 120 -6.03 -26.42 16.35
C ASP A 120 -4.97 -25.65 15.55
N ASN A 121 -4.24 -26.32 14.67
CA ASN A 121 -3.24 -25.69 13.80
C ASN A 121 -3.91 -24.70 12.82
N ARG A 122 -4.98 -25.13 12.15
CA ARG A 122 -5.63 -24.32 11.09
C ARG A 122 -6.27 -23.03 11.58
N THR A 123 -6.74 -23.00 12.83
CA THR A 123 -7.34 -21.78 13.41
C THR A 123 -6.31 -20.66 13.60
N GLY A 124 -5.05 -20.98 13.86
CA GLY A 124 -3.94 -20.04 13.90
C GLY A 124 -3.66 -19.41 12.52
N ASP A 125 -3.57 -20.26 11.48
CA ASP A 125 -3.27 -19.84 10.10
C ASP A 125 -4.33 -18.90 9.49
N LEU A 126 -5.57 -18.97 9.94
CA LEU A 126 -6.69 -18.17 9.43
C LEU A 126 -6.90 -16.84 10.16
N SER A 127 -6.04 -16.50 11.13
CA SER A 127 -6.05 -15.20 11.79
C SER A 127 -5.16 -14.22 11.07
N GLU A 128 -5.56 -12.95 11.05
CA GLU A 128 -4.82 -11.84 10.43
C GLU A 128 -4.29 -10.90 11.52
N TRP A 129 -3.23 -10.13 11.21
CA TRP A 129 -2.77 -9.09 12.11
C TRP A 129 -3.73 -7.89 12.04
N ASP A 130 -4.04 -7.31 13.19
CA ASP A 130 -4.59 -5.97 13.29
C ASP A 130 -3.44 -4.99 13.13
N ILE A 131 -3.32 -4.44 11.91
CA ILE A 131 -2.15 -3.63 11.53
C ILE A 131 -2.08 -2.35 12.36
N ASP A 132 -3.23 -1.71 12.63
CA ASP A 132 -3.28 -0.48 13.44
C ASP A 132 -2.86 -0.75 14.88
N MET A 133 -3.33 -1.87 15.45
CA MET A 133 -2.93 -2.27 16.80
C MET A 133 -1.47 -2.70 16.87
N LEU A 134 -0.98 -3.43 15.84
CA LEU A 134 0.42 -3.85 15.78
C LEU A 134 1.37 -2.65 15.64
N GLU A 135 1.00 -1.63 14.86
CA GLU A 135 1.73 -0.38 14.75
C GLU A 135 1.81 0.35 16.10
N GLN A 136 0.66 0.53 16.78
CA GLN A 136 0.64 1.12 18.11
C GLN A 136 1.52 0.37 19.10
N LEU A 137 1.47 -0.97 19.09
CA LEU A 137 2.32 -1.79 19.95
C LEU A 137 3.82 -1.64 19.62
N SER A 138 4.16 -1.47 18.33
CA SER A 138 5.55 -1.25 17.90
C SER A 138 6.11 0.12 18.31
N GLU A 139 5.25 1.12 18.49
CA GLU A 139 5.62 2.43 19.02
C GLU A 139 5.80 2.41 20.55
N GLU A 140 4.97 1.62 21.26
CA GLU A 140 4.99 1.52 22.73
C GLU A 140 6.04 0.53 23.25
N HIS A 141 6.41 -0.49 22.45
CA HIS A 141 7.24 -1.62 22.87
C HIS A 141 8.25 -2.00 21.78
N ASP A 142 9.43 -2.45 22.18
CA ASP A 142 10.36 -3.09 21.25
C ASP A 142 9.85 -4.50 20.87
N LEU A 143 9.53 -4.69 19.60
CA LEU A 143 9.02 -5.96 19.08
C LEU A 143 10.11 -6.79 18.34
N ASN A 144 11.38 -6.38 18.39
CA ASN A 144 12.47 -7.06 17.67
C ASN A 144 12.74 -8.49 18.14
N ASP A 145 12.34 -8.84 19.39
CA ASP A 145 12.44 -10.22 19.90
C ASP A 145 11.36 -11.16 19.31
N PHE A 146 10.31 -10.59 18.68
CA PHE A 146 9.16 -11.34 18.17
C PHE A 146 9.03 -11.31 16.66
N PHE A 147 9.62 -10.30 16.00
CA PHE A 147 9.59 -10.10 14.56
C PHE A 147 10.96 -9.71 14.04
N ASP A 148 11.38 -10.30 12.92
CA ASP A 148 12.45 -9.69 12.14
C ASP A 148 12.00 -8.32 11.62
N LYS A 149 12.92 -7.33 11.65
CA LYS A 149 12.61 -5.97 11.19
C LYS A 149 11.93 -5.95 9.82
N LYS A 150 12.40 -6.77 8.87
CA LYS A 150 11.81 -6.88 7.55
C LYS A 150 10.39 -7.48 7.60
N GLU A 151 10.15 -8.46 8.45
CA GLU A 151 8.83 -9.09 8.63
C GLU A 151 7.83 -8.08 9.18
N LEU A 152 8.21 -7.35 10.23
CA LEU A 152 7.36 -6.30 10.82
C LEU A 152 7.04 -5.21 9.80
N ASP A 153 8.06 -4.70 9.09
CA ASP A 153 7.91 -3.70 8.03
C ASP A 153 6.97 -4.20 6.91
N ASP A 154 7.06 -5.47 6.52
CA ASP A 154 6.20 -6.08 5.50
C ASP A 154 4.75 -6.25 5.97
N ILE A 155 4.52 -6.50 7.26
CA ILE A 155 3.17 -6.55 7.85
C ILE A 155 2.57 -5.14 7.92
N LEU A 156 3.30 -4.17 8.50
CA LEU A 156 2.84 -2.79 8.67
C LEU A 156 2.60 -2.09 7.33
N SER A 157 3.39 -2.44 6.30
CA SER A 157 3.20 -1.87 4.95
C SER A 157 1.89 -2.25 4.28
N LYS A 158 1.18 -3.26 4.78
CA LYS A 158 -0.15 -3.68 4.31
C LYS A 158 -1.29 -2.85 4.89
N LYS A 159 -0.97 -1.83 5.70
CA LYS A 159 -1.97 -0.89 6.21
C LYS A 159 -2.73 -0.27 5.04
N GLU A 160 -4.05 -0.42 5.05
CA GLU A 160 -4.90 0.22 4.06
C GLU A 160 -4.85 1.73 4.28
N ILE A 161 -4.23 2.44 3.35
CA ILE A 161 -4.17 3.89 3.41
C ILE A 161 -5.47 4.40 2.81
N ILE A 162 -6.30 5.00 3.65
CA ILE A 162 -7.44 5.79 3.18
C ILE A 162 -6.86 7.03 2.50
N PRO A 163 -7.10 7.24 1.19
CA PRO A 163 -6.58 8.41 0.50
C PRO A 163 -7.05 9.70 1.17
N THR A 164 -6.14 10.64 1.34
CA THR A 164 -6.47 11.94 1.92
C THR A 164 -7.35 12.71 0.94
N GLU A 165 -8.50 13.18 1.41
CA GLU A 165 -9.35 14.10 0.66
C GLU A 165 -8.68 15.48 0.64
N GLY A 166 -8.56 16.06 -0.58
CA GLY A 166 -8.04 17.41 -0.76
C GLY A 166 -9.13 18.47 -0.64
N LEU A 167 -8.74 19.74 -0.74
CA LEU A 167 -9.65 20.87 -0.78
C LEU A 167 -10.32 21.07 -2.14
N THR A 168 -9.76 20.46 -3.20
CA THR A 168 -10.26 20.48 -4.59
C THR A 168 -10.40 19.05 -5.12
N ASP A 169 -11.11 18.89 -6.24
CA ASP A 169 -11.13 17.60 -6.95
C ASP A 169 -9.69 17.24 -7.34
N PRO A 170 -9.23 16.02 -7.06
CA PRO A 170 -7.86 15.61 -7.38
C PRO A 170 -7.52 15.73 -8.87
N ASP A 171 -8.50 15.62 -9.76
CA ASP A 171 -8.32 15.74 -11.20
C ASP A 171 -8.42 17.19 -11.72
N ASP A 172 -8.73 18.16 -10.86
CA ASP A 172 -8.73 19.58 -11.25
C ASP A 172 -7.31 20.06 -11.54
N VAL A 173 -7.14 20.77 -12.67
CA VAL A 173 -5.86 21.34 -13.10
C VAL A 173 -6.03 22.84 -13.32
N PRO A 174 -5.24 23.68 -12.64
CA PRO A 174 -5.26 25.12 -12.84
C PRO A 174 -4.91 25.52 -14.28
N GLU A 175 -5.36 26.68 -14.72
CA GLU A 175 -4.98 27.25 -16.00
C GLU A 175 -3.48 27.56 -16.05
N THR A 176 -2.88 27.39 -17.23
CA THR A 176 -1.47 27.70 -17.46
C THR A 176 -1.27 29.21 -17.40
N PRO A 177 -0.34 29.75 -16.58
CA PRO A 177 -0.11 31.19 -16.49
C PRO A 177 0.45 31.78 -17.80
N GLU A 178 0.13 33.04 -18.08
CA GLU A 178 0.69 33.74 -19.23
C GLU A 178 2.22 33.90 -19.09
N GLU A 179 2.66 34.36 -17.90
CA GLU A 179 4.07 34.52 -17.54
C GLU A 179 4.41 33.59 -16.36
N PRO A 180 5.44 32.73 -16.48
CA PRO A 180 5.83 31.85 -15.40
C PRO A 180 6.60 32.59 -14.31
N ILE A 181 6.40 32.18 -13.06
CA ILE A 181 7.21 32.60 -11.90
C ILE A 181 8.46 31.71 -11.79
N THR A 182 8.30 30.43 -12.12
CA THR A 182 9.40 29.45 -12.14
C THR A 182 10.35 29.75 -13.28
N ILE A 183 11.64 29.57 -13.05
CA ILE A 183 12.67 29.62 -14.08
C ILE A 183 13.41 28.29 -14.18
N PHE A 184 14.05 28.03 -15.31
CA PHE A 184 14.82 26.81 -15.52
C PHE A 184 15.95 26.68 -14.47
N GLY A 185 16.05 25.52 -13.83
CA GLY A 185 16.96 25.24 -12.71
C GLY A 185 16.31 25.39 -11.31
N ASP A 186 15.14 25.98 -11.20
CA ASP A 186 14.46 26.11 -9.92
C ASP A 186 14.04 24.76 -9.36
N ILE A 187 14.20 24.60 -8.03
CA ILE A 187 13.63 23.49 -7.27
C ILE A 187 12.59 24.04 -6.31
N TRP A 188 11.42 23.44 -6.33
CA TRP A 188 10.33 23.69 -5.40
C TRP A 188 10.19 22.56 -4.38
N GLN A 189 10.01 22.92 -3.12
CA GLN A 189 9.61 22.03 -2.04
C GLN A 189 8.11 22.16 -1.81
N LEU A 190 7.37 21.07 -1.97
CA LEU A 190 5.92 20.98 -1.81
C LEU A 190 5.62 19.93 -0.72
N GLY A 191 5.56 20.36 0.54
CA GLY A 191 5.52 19.41 1.66
C GLY A 191 6.72 18.46 1.63
N ASN A 192 6.46 17.15 1.48
CA ASN A 192 7.49 16.11 1.35
C ASN A 192 7.92 15.85 -0.11
N HIS A 193 7.30 16.52 -1.08
CA HIS A 193 7.61 16.38 -2.50
C HIS A 193 8.62 17.44 -2.95
N LYS A 194 9.28 17.17 -4.07
CA LYS A 194 10.17 18.14 -4.74
C LYS A 194 9.86 18.17 -6.24
N LEU A 195 9.93 19.35 -6.83
CA LEU A 195 9.78 19.58 -8.27
C LEU A 195 11.00 20.35 -8.78
N LEU A 196 11.62 19.84 -9.83
CA LEU A 196 12.69 20.52 -10.58
C LEU A 196 12.13 21.04 -11.90
N CYS A 197 12.36 22.31 -12.19
CA CYS A 197 12.21 22.84 -13.54
C CYS A 197 13.50 22.57 -14.33
N GLY A 198 13.54 21.47 -15.11
CA GLY A 198 14.77 21.02 -15.73
C GLY A 198 14.61 19.99 -16.83
N ASP A 199 15.74 19.55 -17.38
CA ASP A 199 15.81 18.56 -18.45
C ASP A 199 16.02 17.16 -17.88
N SER A 200 15.08 16.26 -18.12
CA SER A 200 15.11 14.86 -17.69
C SER A 200 16.21 14.02 -18.34
N THR A 201 16.84 14.51 -19.40
CA THR A 201 17.96 13.84 -20.09
C THR A 201 19.32 14.17 -19.49
N ASP A 202 19.41 15.16 -18.58
CA ASP A 202 20.65 15.60 -17.95
C ASP A 202 20.73 15.15 -16.49
N GLN A 203 21.57 14.16 -16.23
CA GLN A 203 21.79 13.59 -14.88
C GLN A 203 22.26 14.66 -13.88
N ASN A 204 23.06 15.65 -14.32
CA ASN A 204 23.56 16.68 -13.41
C ASN A 204 22.46 17.58 -12.89
N GLN A 205 21.40 17.81 -13.68
CA GLN A 205 20.24 18.59 -13.23
C GLN A 205 19.38 17.83 -12.22
N LEU A 206 19.27 16.51 -12.32
CA LEU A 206 18.52 15.71 -11.37
C LEU A 206 19.26 15.51 -10.04
N GLN A 207 20.56 15.65 -10.01
CA GLN A 207 21.36 15.44 -8.82
C GLN A 207 20.93 16.32 -7.62
N PRO A 208 20.67 17.63 -7.75
CA PRO A 208 20.16 18.44 -6.64
C PRO A 208 18.73 18.08 -6.20
N LEU A 209 17.88 17.56 -7.13
CA LEU A 209 16.54 17.07 -6.82
C LEU A 209 16.59 15.79 -5.99
N MET A 210 17.41 14.82 -6.41
CA MET A 210 17.48 13.50 -5.82
C MET A 210 18.48 13.44 -4.66
N GLN A 211 19.54 14.28 -4.68
CA GLN A 211 20.63 14.23 -3.70
C GLN A 211 21.21 12.79 -3.63
N ASP A 212 21.22 12.19 -2.44
CA ASP A 212 21.65 10.79 -2.23
C ASP A 212 20.46 9.80 -2.18
N GLU A 213 19.25 10.27 -2.50
CA GLU A 213 18.03 9.45 -2.47
C GLU A 213 17.88 8.62 -3.76
N LEU A 214 17.39 7.39 -3.62
CA LEU A 214 16.99 6.55 -4.74
C LEU A 214 15.48 6.30 -4.70
N ALA A 215 14.85 6.32 -5.87
CA ALA A 215 13.42 6.10 -6.00
C ALA A 215 13.07 4.60 -5.92
N ASN A 216 11.94 4.33 -5.28
CA ASN A 216 11.34 2.99 -5.17
C ASN A 216 10.46 2.65 -6.39
N LEU A 217 10.00 3.69 -7.08
CA LEU A 217 9.16 3.60 -8.28
C LEU A 217 9.51 4.71 -9.26
N TRP A 218 9.56 4.39 -10.54
CA TRP A 218 9.55 5.34 -11.63
C TRP A 218 8.24 5.24 -12.40
N LEU A 219 7.44 6.31 -12.38
CA LEU A 219 6.17 6.38 -13.09
C LEU A 219 6.21 7.63 -13.95
N THR A 220 6.01 7.50 -15.25
CA THR A 220 6.27 8.60 -16.16
C THR A 220 5.45 8.54 -17.44
N ASP A 221 5.19 9.70 -18.02
CA ASP A 221 4.39 9.91 -19.23
C ASP A 221 5.14 10.86 -20.20
N PRO A 222 6.22 10.37 -20.88
CA PRO A 222 7.02 11.21 -21.78
C PRO A 222 6.23 11.66 -23.01
N PRO A 223 6.70 12.68 -23.77
CA PRO A 223 6.12 13.04 -25.06
C PRO A 223 6.02 11.84 -25.98
N TYR A 224 4.94 11.74 -26.78
CA TYR A 224 4.66 10.55 -27.60
C TYR A 224 5.14 10.65 -29.05
N ASN A 225 5.75 11.77 -29.44
CA ASN A 225 6.21 12.04 -30.82
C ASN A 225 5.09 11.97 -31.87
N VAL A 226 3.91 12.42 -31.51
CA VAL A 226 2.71 12.36 -32.37
C VAL A 226 2.32 13.73 -32.94
N ASP A 227 3.21 14.70 -32.82
CA ASP A 227 3.08 16.06 -33.36
C ASP A 227 1.78 16.77 -32.93
N LEU A 228 1.49 16.71 -31.66
CA LEU A 228 0.34 17.38 -31.06
C LEU A 228 0.63 18.89 -30.94
N GLY A 229 -0.03 19.71 -31.74
CA GLY A 229 -0.02 21.16 -31.58
C GLY A 229 0.76 21.97 -32.66
N ASN A 230 1.51 21.34 -33.55
CA ASN A 230 2.21 22.05 -34.66
C ASN A 230 1.29 22.47 -35.83
N GLU A 231 0.00 22.26 -35.72
CA GLU A 231 -0.98 22.63 -36.73
C GLU A 231 -1.46 24.07 -36.48
N THR A 232 -1.66 24.82 -37.60
CA THR A 232 -2.33 26.13 -37.46
C THR A 232 -3.75 25.95 -36.91
N PRO A 233 -4.32 26.94 -36.19
CA PRO A 233 -5.69 26.87 -35.67
C PRO A 233 -6.71 26.50 -36.76
N GLU A 234 -6.52 26.93 -37.98
CA GLU A 234 -7.39 26.61 -39.11
C GLU A 234 -7.26 25.13 -39.56
N GLN A 235 -6.04 24.59 -39.54
CA GLN A 235 -5.75 23.19 -39.86
C GLN A 235 -6.28 22.28 -38.74
N ALA A 236 -6.08 22.65 -37.48
CA ALA A 236 -6.57 21.96 -36.31
C ALA A 236 -8.11 21.92 -36.29
N LYS A 237 -8.76 23.06 -36.63
CA LYS A 237 -10.23 23.13 -36.76
C LYS A 237 -10.78 22.27 -37.89
N LYS A 238 -10.10 22.25 -39.05
CA LYS A 238 -10.47 21.35 -40.17
C LYS A 238 -10.33 19.88 -39.85
N ARG A 239 -9.45 19.53 -38.88
CA ARG A 239 -9.14 18.17 -38.46
C ARG A 239 -9.84 17.77 -37.16
N ASN A 240 -10.70 18.65 -36.64
CA ASN A 240 -11.36 18.48 -35.34
C ASN A 240 -10.37 18.19 -34.21
N ARG A 241 -9.19 18.82 -34.29
CA ARG A 241 -8.13 18.79 -33.30
C ARG A 241 -8.12 20.04 -32.44
N ARG A 242 -7.27 20.03 -31.42
CA ARG A 242 -7.06 21.16 -30.48
C ARG A 242 -6.71 22.44 -31.21
N THR A 243 -7.36 23.54 -30.83
CA THR A 243 -7.14 24.89 -31.40
C THR A 243 -6.46 25.84 -30.42
N ASP A 244 -6.06 25.37 -29.24
CA ASP A 244 -5.47 26.20 -28.16
C ASP A 244 -3.99 26.53 -28.37
N GLY A 245 -3.36 26.01 -29.45
CA GLY A 245 -1.97 26.33 -29.82
C GLY A 245 -0.90 25.85 -28.83
N LYS A 246 -1.27 25.03 -27.83
CA LYS A 246 -0.31 24.48 -26.87
C LYS A 246 0.56 23.42 -27.54
N ILE A 247 1.85 23.70 -27.67
CA ILE A 247 2.86 22.80 -28.26
C ILE A 247 3.51 22.01 -27.14
N ILE A 248 3.55 20.67 -27.27
CA ILE A 248 4.35 19.83 -26.38
C ILE A 248 5.80 19.86 -26.90
N LYS A 249 6.74 20.26 -26.04
CA LYS A 249 8.16 20.22 -26.38
C LYS A 249 8.58 18.77 -26.63
N ASN A 250 9.45 18.56 -27.64
CA ASN A 250 9.97 17.25 -28.02
C ASN A 250 8.95 16.23 -28.57
N ASP A 251 7.80 16.68 -29.10
CA ASP A 251 6.72 15.82 -29.62
C ASP A 251 6.74 15.68 -31.18
N SER A 252 7.81 16.14 -31.86
CA SER A 252 7.97 16.08 -33.33
C SER A 252 9.44 15.90 -33.68
N MET A 253 9.98 14.71 -33.49
CA MET A 253 11.38 14.35 -33.75
C MET A 253 11.45 13.27 -34.82
N ALA A 254 12.61 13.15 -35.52
CA ALA A 254 12.92 11.99 -36.32
C ALA A 254 13.08 10.73 -35.43
N ASP A 255 12.71 9.55 -35.92
CA ASP A 255 12.69 8.29 -35.16
C ASP A 255 13.96 8.02 -34.33
N LEU A 256 15.13 8.19 -34.92
CA LEU A 256 16.41 7.96 -34.24
C LEU A 256 16.68 8.99 -33.15
N ASP A 257 16.36 10.25 -33.39
CA ASP A 257 16.53 11.31 -32.40
C ASP A 257 15.57 11.13 -31.24
N PHE A 258 14.33 10.75 -31.54
CA PHE A 258 13.33 10.44 -30.51
C PHE A 258 13.76 9.25 -29.64
N ARG A 259 14.25 8.18 -30.26
CA ARG A 259 14.78 7.04 -29.49
C ARG A 259 15.98 7.44 -28.62
N HIS A 260 16.90 8.28 -29.12
CA HIS A 260 18.03 8.77 -28.33
C HIS A 260 17.57 9.65 -27.18
N PHE A 261 16.60 10.52 -27.39
CA PHE A 261 15.97 11.32 -26.34
C PHE A 261 15.38 10.43 -25.22
N LEU A 262 14.55 9.44 -25.58
CA LEU A 262 13.99 8.50 -24.62
C LEU A 262 15.07 7.70 -23.89
N SER A 263 16.06 7.17 -24.63
CA SER A 263 17.16 6.38 -24.03
C SER A 263 17.96 7.23 -23.03
N SER A 264 18.23 8.49 -23.33
CA SER A 264 18.92 9.40 -22.41
C SER A 264 18.14 9.61 -21.13
N ALA A 265 16.84 9.96 -21.23
CA ALA A 265 15.99 10.15 -20.06
C ALA A 265 15.84 8.86 -19.23
N TYR A 266 15.76 7.69 -19.89
CA TYR A 266 15.63 6.39 -19.21
C TYR A 266 16.92 5.98 -18.51
N CYS A 267 18.09 6.26 -19.09
CA CYS A 267 19.38 6.04 -18.43
C CYS A 267 19.50 6.90 -17.16
N VAL A 268 19.09 8.18 -17.24
CA VAL A 268 19.08 9.07 -16.07
C VAL A 268 18.12 8.54 -15.00
N ALA A 269 16.90 8.17 -15.36
CA ALA A 269 15.94 7.58 -14.42
C ALA A 269 16.50 6.29 -13.80
N HIS A 270 17.05 5.37 -14.62
CA HIS A 270 17.65 4.14 -14.15
C HIS A 270 18.76 4.35 -13.11
N HIS A 271 19.57 5.41 -13.27
CA HIS A 271 20.62 5.76 -12.30
C HIS A 271 20.04 6.03 -10.90
N TYR A 272 18.89 6.72 -10.82
CA TYR A 272 18.24 7.10 -9.56
C TYR A 272 17.24 6.05 -9.03
N LEU A 273 17.13 4.86 -9.63
CA LEU A 273 16.27 3.79 -9.15
C LEU A 273 17.03 2.85 -8.22
N LYS A 274 16.38 2.42 -7.12
CA LYS A 274 16.83 1.28 -6.31
C LYS A 274 16.82 -0.01 -7.12
N GLU A 275 17.64 -0.96 -6.76
CA GLU A 275 17.51 -2.33 -7.25
C GLU A 275 16.12 -2.89 -6.88
N GLY A 276 15.43 -3.52 -7.83
CA GLY A 276 14.07 -3.99 -7.67
C GLY A 276 12.98 -2.91 -7.78
N ALA A 277 13.34 -1.62 -7.94
CA ALA A 277 12.35 -0.56 -8.14
C ALA A 277 11.53 -0.82 -9.40
N SER A 278 10.20 -0.74 -9.26
CA SER A 278 9.28 -0.90 -10.39
C SER A 278 9.28 0.33 -11.28
N PHE A 279 8.85 0.16 -12.54
CA PHE A 279 8.60 1.29 -13.43
C PHE A 279 7.29 1.11 -14.22
N TYR A 280 6.63 2.23 -14.50
CA TYR A 280 5.48 2.38 -15.39
C TYR A 280 5.77 3.49 -16.38
N ILE A 281 5.79 3.16 -17.68
CA ILE A 281 6.08 4.11 -18.76
C ILE A 281 4.90 4.12 -19.70
N TRP A 282 4.14 5.20 -19.69
CA TRP A 282 3.03 5.42 -20.61
C TRP A 282 3.54 5.78 -22.00
N HIS A 283 2.84 5.34 -23.05
CA HIS A 283 3.26 5.63 -24.43
C HIS A 283 2.11 5.54 -25.42
N ALA A 284 2.28 6.11 -26.62
CA ALA A 284 1.42 5.81 -27.75
C ALA A 284 1.80 4.45 -28.37
N ASP A 285 0.82 3.66 -28.78
CA ASP A 285 1.07 2.36 -29.43
C ASP A 285 1.89 2.51 -30.73
N SER A 286 1.65 3.58 -31.52
CA SER A 286 2.41 3.89 -32.73
C SER A 286 3.92 3.98 -32.51
N GLU A 287 4.35 4.43 -31.34
CA GLU A 287 5.75 4.63 -30.95
C GLU A 287 6.30 3.47 -30.07
N GLY A 288 5.51 2.43 -29.86
CA GLY A 288 5.85 1.31 -29.00
C GLY A 288 7.22 0.67 -29.28
N TYR A 289 7.69 0.71 -30.52
CA TYR A 289 9.03 0.24 -30.91
C TYR A 289 10.13 1.11 -30.28
N ASN A 290 10.01 2.44 -30.36
CA ASN A 290 10.98 3.39 -29.81
C ASN A 290 11.02 3.33 -28.28
N PHE A 291 9.86 3.27 -27.63
CA PHE A 291 9.74 3.14 -26.18
C PHE A 291 10.35 1.84 -25.64
N ARG A 292 10.04 0.69 -26.26
CA ARG A 292 10.65 -0.59 -25.87
C ARG A 292 12.14 -0.66 -26.18
N GLY A 293 12.54 -0.05 -27.29
CA GLY A 293 13.94 0.07 -27.67
C GLY A 293 14.74 0.89 -26.66
N ALA A 294 14.25 2.06 -26.28
CA ALA A 294 14.87 2.93 -25.26
C ALA A 294 14.95 2.23 -23.89
N ALA A 295 13.90 1.52 -23.48
CA ALA A 295 13.92 0.74 -22.25
C ALA A 295 15.03 -0.34 -22.25
N LYS A 296 15.21 -1.02 -23.39
CA LYS A 296 16.29 -1.99 -23.56
C LYS A 296 17.67 -1.31 -23.53
N ASP A 297 17.82 -0.18 -24.18
CA ASP A 297 19.09 0.57 -24.22
C ASP A 297 19.51 1.05 -22.81
N ALA A 298 18.53 1.37 -21.94
CA ALA A 298 18.75 1.74 -20.55
C ALA A 298 18.78 0.56 -19.56
N ASP A 299 18.89 -0.68 -20.05
CA ASP A 299 18.86 -1.93 -19.23
C ASP A 299 17.62 -2.10 -18.35
N LEU A 300 16.50 -1.51 -18.72
CA LEU A 300 15.21 -1.68 -18.09
C LEU A 300 14.51 -2.91 -18.66
N GLN A 301 14.10 -3.84 -17.79
CA GLN A 301 13.43 -5.07 -18.23
C GLN A 301 11.92 -4.91 -18.24
N VAL A 302 11.35 -4.59 -19.39
CA VAL A 302 9.90 -4.63 -19.58
C VAL A 302 9.39 -6.05 -19.38
N ARG A 303 8.45 -6.23 -18.46
CA ARG A 303 7.85 -7.53 -18.12
C ARG A 303 6.45 -7.70 -18.70
N GLN A 304 5.63 -6.65 -18.65
CA GLN A 304 4.26 -6.65 -19.13
C GLN A 304 3.94 -5.34 -19.84
N CYS A 305 2.91 -5.35 -20.66
CA CYS A 305 2.25 -4.17 -21.18
C CYS A 305 0.86 -4.10 -20.56
N LEU A 306 0.59 -3.02 -19.83
CA LEU A 306 -0.72 -2.73 -19.27
C LEU A 306 -1.50 -1.89 -20.27
N ILE A 307 -2.81 -2.02 -20.30
CA ILE A 307 -3.70 -1.32 -21.22
C ILE A 307 -4.74 -0.57 -20.42
N TRP A 308 -4.68 0.75 -20.41
CA TRP A 308 -5.79 1.55 -19.89
C TRP A 308 -6.87 1.68 -20.95
N VAL A 309 -8.07 1.20 -20.65
CA VAL A 309 -9.25 1.33 -21.51
C VAL A 309 -9.97 2.65 -21.17
N LYS A 310 -10.08 3.52 -22.16
CA LYS A 310 -10.78 4.82 -22.02
C LYS A 310 -12.29 4.62 -22.12
N SER A 311 -13.04 5.43 -21.40
CA SER A 311 -14.52 5.42 -21.44
C SER A 311 -15.09 5.78 -22.81
N SER A 312 -14.35 6.53 -23.63
CA SER A 312 -14.75 6.91 -24.99
C SER A 312 -13.61 6.71 -25.98
N LEU A 313 -13.95 6.36 -27.20
CA LEU A 313 -13.02 6.27 -28.31
C LEU A 313 -12.52 7.69 -28.74
N VAL A 314 -11.31 7.73 -29.29
CA VAL A 314 -10.75 8.94 -29.91
C VAL A 314 -11.01 8.87 -31.41
N MET A 315 -11.87 9.75 -31.92
CA MET A 315 -12.18 9.82 -33.34
C MET A 315 -10.90 10.16 -34.13
N GLY A 316 -10.62 9.38 -35.15
CA GLY A 316 -9.48 9.54 -36.04
C GLY A 316 -9.82 9.17 -37.48
N ARG A 317 -8.80 9.12 -38.37
CA ARG A 317 -8.96 8.71 -39.78
C ARG A 317 -8.69 7.21 -40.01
N GLN A 318 -8.29 6.50 -38.94
CA GLN A 318 -8.04 5.07 -39.00
C GLN A 318 -9.35 4.29 -39.06
N ASP A 319 -9.30 3.07 -39.58
CA ASP A 319 -10.45 2.14 -39.64
C ASP A 319 -10.92 1.76 -38.24
N TYR A 320 -9.98 1.61 -37.27
CA TYR A 320 -10.26 1.37 -35.88
C TYR A 320 -9.88 2.62 -35.05
N HIS A 321 -10.81 3.10 -34.24
CA HIS A 321 -10.57 4.25 -33.36
C HIS A 321 -9.90 3.83 -32.06
N TRP A 322 -8.87 4.61 -31.65
CA TRP A 322 -8.16 4.36 -30.41
C TRP A 322 -9.08 4.52 -29.19
N GLN A 323 -9.14 3.50 -28.36
CA GLN A 323 -9.88 3.52 -27.08
C GLN A 323 -9.01 3.05 -25.93
N HIS A 324 -7.69 3.03 -26.10
CA HIS A 324 -6.77 2.60 -25.07
C HIS A 324 -5.44 3.38 -25.13
N GLU A 325 -4.72 3.30 -24.02
CA GLU A 325 -3.32 3.70 -23.94
C GLU A 325 -2.50 2.59 -23.30
N PRO A 326 -1.37 2.19 -23.90
CA PRO A 326 -0.47 1.19 -23.35
C PRO A 326 0.50 1.81 -22.36
N CYS A 327 0.91 0.99 -21.37
CA CYS A 327 1.89 1.32 -20.35
C CYS A 327 2.88 0.15 -20.19
N LEU A 328 4.17 0.41 -20.35
CA LEU A 328 5.20 -0.60 -20.09
C LEU A 328 5.40 -0.74 -18.59
N TYR A 329 5.35 -1.95 -18.10
CA TYR A 329 5.60 -2.30 -16.71
C TYR A 329 6.79 -3.23 -16.57
N GLY A 330 7.61 -3.02 -15.57
CA GLY A 330 8.74 -3.86 -15.22
C GLY A 330 9.45 -3.36 -13.97
N TRP A 331 10.68 -3.84 -13.76
CA TRP A 331 11.51 -3.40 -12.63
C TRP A 331 12.98 -3.50 -12.94
N LYS A 332 13.80 -2.68 -12.25
CA LYS A 332 15.26 -2.69 -12.32
C LYS A 332 15.79 -4.01 -11.77
N LYS A 333 16.82 -4.57 -12.42
CA LYS A 333 17.52 -5.77 -11.95
C LYS A 333 18.24 -5.52 -10.61
N GLY A 334 18.64 -6.61 -9.93
CA GLY A 334 19.49 -6.59 -8.74
C GLY A 334 18.77 -7.08 -7.49
N ALA A 335 17.47 -6.80 -7.34
CA ALA A 335 16.65 -7.26 -6.22
C ALA A 335 15.24 -7.68 -6.66
N SER A 336 14.50 -8.32 -5.76
CA SER A 336 13.06 -8.57 -5.93
C SER A 336 12.29 -7.25 -5.91
N HIS A 337 11.33 -7.08 -6.81
CA HIS A 337 10.44 -5.93 -6.77
C HIS A 337 9.43 -6.05 -5.63
N PHE A 338 8.98 -4.92 -5.12
CA PHE A 338 7.89 -4.85 -4.16
C PHE A 338 6.55 -4.93 -4.90
N TRP A 339 5.63 -5.73 -4.37
CA TRP A 339 4.26 -5.87 -4.86
C TRP A 339 3.28 -5.94 -3.69
N ASN A 340 2.42 -4.94 -3.57
CA ASN A 340 1.47 -4.79 -2.46
C ASN A 340 0.11 -5.43 -2.74
N ALA A 341 -0.30 -5.52 -4.01
CA ALA A 341 -1.59 -6.06 -4.38
C ALA A 341 -1.63 -7.60 -4.35
N ASP A 342 -2.81 -8.16 -4.44
CA ASP A 342 -3.03 -9.59 -4.62
C ASP A 342 -2.66 -10.06 -6.05
N ARG A 343 -2.80 -11.36 -6.32
CA ARG A 343 -2.53 -11.96 -7.64
C ARG A 343 -3.71 -11.91 -8.61
N LYS A 344 -4.77 -11.13 -8.33
CA LYS A 344 -5.95 -10.99 -9.19
C LYS A 344 -5.88 -9.78 -10.10
N GLN A 345 -4.82 -8.98 -10.03
CA GLN A 345 -4.65 -7.78 -10.84
C GLN A 345 -4.51 -8.16 -12.32
N SER A 346 -5.17 -7.37 -13.18
CA SER A 346 -5.20 -7.58 -14.63
C SER A 346 -4.30 -6.60 -15.37
N THR A 347 -3.83 -7.00 -16.55
CA THR A 347 -3.14 -6.08 -17.48
C THR A 347 -4.11 -5.10 -18.15
N VAL A 348 -5.42 -5.27 -17.99
CA VAL A 348 -6.45 -4.35 -18.50
C VAL A 348 -6.93 -3.49 -17.34
N LEU A 349 -6.74 -2.19 -17.46
CA LEU A 349 -7.06 -1.18 -16.45
C LEU A 349 -8.30 -0.39 -16.89
N ASN A 350 -9.37 -0.48 -16.10
CA ASN A 350 -10.64 0.21 -16.37
C ASN A 350 -10.79 1.35 -15.35
N PHE A 351 -10.39 2.54 -15.76
CA PHE A 351 -10.55 3.77 -14.98
C PHE A 351 -11.27 4.80 -15.84
N GLU A 352 -12.29 5.42 -15.26
CA GLU A 352 -13.03 6.45 -15.97
C GLU A 352 -12.16 7.71 -16.13
N LYS A 353 -12.30 8.36 -17.28
CA LYS A 353 -11.66 9.66 -17.50
C LYS A 353 -12.49 10.73 -16.80
N PRO A 354 -11.87 11.64 -16.01
CA PRO A 354 -12.57 12.75 -15.38
C PRO A 354 -13.34 13.59 -16.41
N SER A 355 -14.60 13.88 -16.12
CA SER A 355 -15.47 14.65 -17.02
C SER A 355 -15.17 16.15 -17.02
N THR A 356 -14.43 16.65 -16.04
CA THR A 356 -14.26 18.07 -15.73
C THR A 356 -13.14 18.76 -16.51
N ASN A 357 -12.17 18.01 -17.06
CA ASN A 357 -11.01 18.62 -17.74
C ASN A 357 -11.16 18.73 -19.25
N LYS A 358 -11.82 19.80 -19.72
CA LYS A 358 -11.86 20.16 -21.13
C LYS A 358 -10.50 20.69 -21.65
N GLU A 359 -9.64 21.17 -20.77
CA GLU A 359 -8.38 21.84 -21.12
C GLU A 359 -7.15 20.92 -21.20
N HIS A 360 -7.19 19.73 -20.55
CA HIS A 360 -6.09 18.76 -20.55
C HIS A 360 -6.55 17.37 -21.01
N PRO A 361 -6.87 17.17 -22.29
CA PRO A 361 -7.46 15.92 -22.80
C PRO A 361 -6.53 14.70 -22.73
N THR A 362 -5.24 14.87 -22.50
CA THR A 362 -4.22 13.81 -22.43
C THR A 362 -3.89 13.35 -21.01
N MET A 363 -4.43 14.03 -19.98
CA MET A 363 -4.14 13.72 -18.60
C MET A 363 -4.70 12.35 -18.19
N LYS A 364 -3.89 11.57 -17.45
CA LYS A 364 -4.33 10.34 -16.81
C LYS A 364 -5.15 10.65 -15.55
N PRO A 365 -6.19 9.86 -15.24
CA PRO A 365 -6.92 10.00 -13.97
C PRO A 365 -5.99 9.80 -12.78
N VAL A 366 -6.15 10.63 -11.74
CA VAL A 366 -5.36 10.48 -10.50
C VAL A 366 -5.53 9.09 -9.90
N ASP A 367 -6.74 8.52 -9.90
CA ASP A 367 -7.01 7.19 -9.36
C ASP A 367 -6.27 6.07 -10.10
N LEU A 368 -6.06 6.20 -11.42
CA LEU A 368 -5.26 5.26 -12.20
C LEU A 368 -3.78 5.28 -11.77
N ILE A 369 -3.23 6.47 -11.62
CA ILE A 369 -1.84 6.67 -11.18
C ILE A 369 -1.67 6.22 -9.72
N GLN A 370 -2.62 6.57 -8.85
CA GLN A 370 -2.66 6.13 -7.46
C GLN A 370 -2.68 4.59 -7.34
N TYR A 371 -3.49 3.91 -8.15
CA TYR A 371 -3.54 2.45 -8.20
C TYR A 371 -2.16 1.84 -8.53
N GLN A 372 -1.46 2.38 -9.53
CA GLN A 372 -0.13 1.91 -9.91
C GLN A 372 0.90 2.15 -8.78
N ILE A 373 0.87 3.32 -8.15
CA ILE A 373 1.73 3.66 -7.02
C ILE A 373 1.48 2.72 -5.84
N THR A 374 0.21 2.52 -5.45
CA THR A 374 -0.17 1.66 -4.33
C THR A 374 0.29 0.22 -4.53
N ASN A 375 0.20 -0.30 -5.75
CA ASN A 375 0.62 -1.67 -6.05
C ASN A 375 2.13 -1.90 -5.91
N SER A 376 2.95 -0.86 -6.13
CA SER A 376 4.40 -1.00 -6.28
C SER A 376 5.22 -0.25 -5.22
N THR A 377 4.58 0.39 -4.22
CA THR A 377 5.26 1.17 -3.19
C THR A 377 4.62 1.03 -1.82
N LYS A 378 5.42 1.30 -0.78
CA LYS A 378 5.01 1.46 0.61
C LYS A 378 4.78 2.95 0.92
N GLN A 379 4.12 3.23 2.05
CA GLN A 379 4.03 4.58 2.61
C GLN A 379 5.44 5.16 2.82
N GLY A 380 5.61 6.44 2.50
CA GLY A 380 6.90 7.13 2.59
C GLY A 380 7.89 6.83 1.46
N ASP A 381 7.61 5.86 0.58
CA ASP A 381 8.47 5.56 -0.58
C ASP A 381 8.56 6.72 -1.57
N ILE A 382 9.71 6.81 -2.23
CA ILE A 382 10.00 7.86 -3.23
C ILE A 382 9.57 7.38 -4.62
N ILE A 383 8.80 8.24 -5.29
CA ILE A 383 8.34 8.08 -6.68
C ILE A 383 9.05 9.12 -7.53
N LEU A 384 9.77 8.69 -8.54
CA LEU A 384 10.35 9.55 -9.55
C LEU A 384 9.38 9.68 -10.74
N ASP A 385 9.14 10.90 -11.19
CA ASP A 385 8.46 11.19 -12.45
C ASP A 385 9.30 12.22 -13.24
N THR A 386 9.85 11.77 -14.34
CA THR A 386 10.78 12.57 -15.16
C THR A 386 10.08 13.45 -16.19
N PHE A 387 8.75 13.39 -16.27
CA PHE A 387 7.92 14.22 -17.16
C PHE A 387 6.64 14.62 -16.42
N GLY A 388 6.77 15.58 -15.49
CA GLY A 388 5.76 15.93 -14.50
C GLY A 388 4.43 16.42 -15.08
N GLY A 389 4.44 17.03 -16.24
CA GLY A 389 3.26 17.55 -16.95
C GLY A 389 2.41 18.44 -16.05
N SER A 390 1.16 18.04 -15.79
CA SER A 390 0.26 18.77 -14.89
C SER A 390 0.34 18.34 -13.41
N GLY A 391 1.25 17.42 -13.05
CA GLY A 391 1.46 16.98 -11.65
C GLY A 391 0.53 15.88 -11.14
N THR A 392 -0.03 15.07 -12.01
CA THR A 392 -0.93 13.97 -11.61
C THR A 392 -0.25 12.99 -10.66
N THR A 393 1.02 12.63 -10.92
CA THR A 393 1.83 11.78 -10.05
C THR A 393 2.00 12.38 -8.65
N LEU A 394 2.18 13.71 -8.56
CA LEU A 394 2.33 14.40 -7.27
C LEU A 394 1.05 14.34 -6.45
N ILE A 395 -0.11 14.64 -7.05
CA ILE A 395 -1.40 14.57 -6.34
C ILE A 395 -1.72 13.15 -5.90
N ALA A 396 -1.47 12.15 -6.76
CA ALA A 396 -1.64 10.74 -6.40
C ALA A 396 -0.74 10.36 -5.22
N ALA A 397 0.54 10.78 -5.22
CA ALA A 397 1.49 10.51 -4.14
C ALA A 397 1.10 11.20 -2.82
N GLU A 398 0.64 12.46 -2.87
CA GLU A 398 0.15 13.22 -1.71
C GLU A 398 -1.00 12.48 -1.04
N ARG A 399 -2.04 12.08 -1.81
CA ARG A 399 -3.23 11.38 -1.30
C ARG A 399 -2.93 10.12 -0.50
N ILE A 400 -1.84 9.44 -0.85
CA ILE A 400 -1.49 8.14 -0.26
C ILE A 400 -0.16 8.16 0.50
N GLN A 401 0.30 9.35 0.89
CA GLN A 401 1.45 9.57 1.76
C GLN A 401 2.76 8.95 1.21
N ARG A 402 3.01 9.13 -0.10
CA ARG A 402 4.29 8.85 -0.76
C ARG A 402 5.00 10.18 -1.03
N GLN A 403 6.27 10.11 -1.44
CA GLN A 403 7.08 11.28 -1.74
C GLN A 403 7.37 11.34 -3.25
N ALA A 404 6.88 12.37 -3.93
CA ALA A 404 7.18 12.55 -5.35
C ALA A 404 8.45 13.38 -5.56
N ARG A 405 9.23 13.00 -6.58
CA ARG A 405 10.34 13.75 -7.15
C ARG A 405 10.02 13.95 -8.61
N LEU A 406 9.62 15.16 -9.00
CA LEU A 406 9.17 15.48 -10.34
C LEU A 406 10.22 16.30 -11.09
N VAL A 407 10.33 16.06 -12.38
CA VAL A 407 11.05 16.91 -13.33
C VAL A 407 10.08 17.37 -14.41
N GLU A 408 10.03 18.68 -14.66
CA GLU A 408 9.22 19.28 -15.71
C GLU A 408 10.05 20.33 -16.44
N LEU A 409 10.06 20.25 -17.77
CA LEU A 409 10.89 21.11 -18.61
C LEU A 409 10.31 22.53 -18.79
N ASP A 410 8.97 22.64 -18.79
CA ASP A 410 8.31 23.91 -19.04
C ASP A 410 8.02 24.65 -17.74
N PRO A 411 8.61 25.85 -17.53
CA PRO A 411 8.36 26.66 -16.35
C PRO A 411 6.89 26.94 -16.07
N LYS A 412 6.07 27.07 -17.12
CA LYS A 412 4.62 27.30 -16.97
C LYS A 412 3.91 26.09 -16.38
N TYR A 413 4.30 24.89 -16.78
CA TYR A 413 3.76 23.66 -16.19
C TYR A 413 4.29 23.43 -14.78
N CYS A 414 5.52 23.85 -14.47
CA CYS A 414 5.99 23.86 -13.08
C CYS A 414 5.09 24.72 -12.18
N ASP A 415 4.69 25.92 -12.64
CA ASP A 415 3.77 26.78 -11.90
C ASP A 415 2.36 26.16 -11.77
N VAL A 416 1.90 25.42 -12.79
CA VAL A 416 0.65 24.64 -12.72
C VAL A 416 0.74 23.57 -11.63
N ILE A 417 1.85 22.82 -11.59
CA ILE A 417 2.07 21.78 -10.55
C ILE A 417 2.06 22.38 -9.15
N VAL A 418 2.81 23.47 -8.96
CA VAL A 418 2.89 24.19 -7.66
C VAL A 418 1.50 24.64 -7.23
N LYS A 419 0.78 25.34 -8.11
CA LYS A 419 -0.56 25.85 -7.80
C LYS A 419 -1.56 24.73 -7.53
N ARG A 420 -1.55 23.66 -8.33
CA ARG A 420 -2.43 22.49 -8.15
C ARG A 420 -2.24 21.86 -6.78
N TRP A 421 -0.98 21.69 -6.34
CA TRP A 421 -0.70 21.14 -5.02
C TRP A 421 -1.11 22.10 -3.90
N GLU A 422 -0.87 23.42 -4.05
CA GLU A 422 -1.31 24.42 -3.08
C GLU A 422 -2.84 24.45 -2.96
N ASP A 423 -3.57 24.41 -4.07
CA ASP A 423 -5.04 24.41 -4.10
C ASP A 423 -5.60 23.12 -3.50
N PHE A 424 -4.94 21.97 -3.75
CA PHE A 424 -5.37 20.68 -3.23
C PHE A 424 -5.12 20.54 -1.74
N THR A 425 -3.96 20.97 -1.22
CA THR A 425 -3.56 20.76 0.18
C THR A 425 -3.86 21.94 1.10
N GLY A 426 -4.03 23.15 0.56
CA GLY A 426 -4.09 24.41 1.32
C GLY A 426 -2.73 24.87 1.85
N ASN A 427 -1.66 24.14 1.63
CA ASN A 427 -0.30 24.48 2.05
C ASN A 427 0.38 25.40 1.03
N LYS A 428 1.56 25.95 1.40
CA LYS A 428 2.37 26.79 0.51
C LYS A 428 3.67 26.10 0.12
N ALA A 429 3.93 26.05 -1.17
CA ALA A 429 5.20 25.61 -1.73
C ALA A 429 6.31 26.62 -1.44
N LYS A 430 7.55 26.13 -1.39
CA LYS A 430 8.75 26.97 -1.16
C LYS A 430 9.73 26.74 -2.30
N ARG A 431 10.19 27.82 -2.93
CA ARG A 431 11.31 27.75 -3.85
C ARG A 431 12.59 27.54 -3.05
N VAL A 432 13.31 26.47 -3.34
CA VAL A 432 14.66 26.22 -2.78
C VAL A 432 15.64 26.70 -3.82
N SER A 433 16.35 27.80 -3.55
CA SER A 433 17.39 28.28 -4.47
C SER A 433 18.48 27.22 -4.60
N SER A 434 18.77 26.79 -5.82
CA SER A 434 20.02 26.07 -6.11
C SER A 434 21.19 27.00 -5.78
N SER A 435 21.96 26.65 -4.74
CA SER A 435 23.23 27.30 -4.41
C SER A 435 24.28 27.00 -5.47
#